data_75b6ca57ee34631e550953d2ab46225e
#
_entry.id   75b6ca57ee34631e550953d2ab46225e
#
_cell.length_a   1.000
_cell.length_b   1.000
_cell.length_c   1.000
_cell.angle_alpha   90.00
_cell.angle_beta   90.00
_cell.angle_gamma   90.00
#
_symmetry.space_group_name_H-M   'P 1'
#
loop_
_entity.id
_entity.type
_entity.pdbx_description
1 polymer ?
#
loop_
_entity_poly.entity_id
_entity_poly.type
_entity_poly.pdbx_seq_one_letter_code
_entity_poly.pdbx_strand_id
1 'polypeptide(L)'
;PLEEQSRQLHGWLIEPVQAWIAEKRVLGIVPHGHLHYVSFASLFDGESYLVERHPLFYSPSASVLKFTFQRKYEKSPDVKVLALGNPDLGDFNYELPLAELEAQSIKWDFPKIDILTGDRATESWLHRHIGDYQIIHIASHGEFDPINPLFSSLKLAKDQNQDGNFEVNEVFSLKVNADLVTLSACQTGLGQITGGDELVGLNRAFIYAGTHSILSSLWRVSDVSTAILIKHFYRNYVDRNKSESLRQAQLQVKTLYPHPSYWAGFNLTGDYR
;
A
#
# COMPACT_ATOMS: atom_id res chain seq x y z
N PRO A 1 11.22 -20.54 -14.54
CA PRO A 1 10.10 -20.42 -13.59
C PRO A 1 10.39 -19.34 -12.56
N LEU A 2 9.36 -18.74 -12.00
CA LEU A 2 9.47 -17.58 -11.09
C LEU A 2 10.43 -17.84 -9.90
N GLU A 3 10.37 -19.02 -9.33
CA GLU A 3 11.20 -19.42 -8.18
C GLU A 3 12.70 -19.41 -8.51
N GLU A 4 13.10 -19.87 -9.68
CA GLU A 4 14.48 -19.84 -10.13
C GLU A 4 15.00 -18.40 -10.32
N GLN A 5 14.18 -17.54 -10.92
CA GLN A 5 14.51 -16.11 -11.07
C GLN A 5 14.60 -15.41 -9.71
N SER A 6 13.67 -15.72 -8.80
CA SER A 6 13.67 -15.21 -7.43
C SER A 6 14.94 -15.64 -6.67
N ARG A 7 15.36 -16.90 -6.83
CA ARG A 7 16.59 -17.41 -6.23
C ARG A 7 17.85 -16.74 -6.81
N GLN A 8 17.87 -16.52 -8.11
CA GLN A 8 18.98 -15.81 -8.75
C GLN A 8 19.09 -14.36 -8.25
N LEU A 9 17.95 -13.64 -8.14
CA LEU A 9 17.91 -12.30 -7.59
C LEU A 9 18.33 -12.29 -6.10
N HIS A 10 17.91 -13.27 -5.31
CA HIS A 10 18.37 -13.42 -3.93
C HIS A 10 19.88 -13.54 -3.85
N GLY A 11 20.49 -14.41 -4.69
CA GLY A 11 21.94 -14.57 -4.75
C GLY A 11 22.69 -13.28 -5.10
N TRP A 12 22.10 -12.42 -5.94
CA TRP A 12 22.75 -11.17 -6.32
C TRP A 12 22.54 -10.04 -5.30
N LEU A 13 21.37 -9.96 -4.67
CA LEU A 13 20.97 -8.80 -3.87
C LEU A 13 21.10 -9.03 -2.36
N ILE A 14 20.89 -10.26 -1.89
CA ILE A 14 20.80 -10.57 -0.46
C ILE A 14 22.02 -11.34 0.04
N GLU A 15 22.46 -12.36 -0.68
CA GLU A 15 23.59 -13.21 -0.27
C GLU A 15 24.86 -12.39 0.05
N PRO A 16 25.27 -11.37 -0.74
CA PRO A 16 26.46 -10.56 -0.43
C PRO A 16 26.39 -9.81 0.91
N VAL A 17 25.18 -9.56 1.42
CA VAL A 17 24.96 -8.83 2.68
C VAL A 17 24.37 -9.71 3.79
N GLN A 18 24.20 -11.00 3.54
CA GLN A 18 23.56 -11.96 4.42
C GLN A 18 24.11 -11.91 5.85
N ALA A 19 25.45 -11.88 6.00
CA ALA A 19 26.09 -11.87 7.31
C ALA A 19 25.73 -10.62 8.15
N TRP A 20 25.40 -9.52 7.50
CA TRP A 20 25.06 -8.25 8.18
C TRP A 20 23.58 -8.14 8.54
N ILE A 21 22.72 -8.85 7.81
CA ILE A 21 21.28 -8.77 8.00
C ILE A 21 20.70 -9.91 8.83
N ALA A 22 21.43 -11.04 9.01
CA ALA A 22 20.93 -12.27 9.61
C ALA A 22 20.24 -12.08 10.98
N GLU A 23 20.78 -11.19 11.82
CA GLU A 23 20.26 -10.91 13.16
C GLU A 23 19.39 -9.64 13.24
N LYS A 24 19.10 -8.99 12.10
CA LYS A 24 18.32 -7.75 12.09
C LYS A 24 16.84 -8.04 12.22
N ARG A 25 16.17 -7.22 13.04
CA ARG A 25 14.75 -7.38 13.30
C ARG A 25 13.88 -6.87 12.17
N VAL A 26 14.36 -5.93 11.36
CA VAL A 26 13.65 -5.33 10.23
C VAL A 26 14.64 -4.89 9.18
N LEU A 27 14.30 -5.03 7.91
CA LEU A 27 15.13 -4.59 6.79
C LEU A 27 14.48 -3.42 6.06
N GLY A 28 15.24 -2.32 5.93
CA GLY A 28 14.87 -1.18 5.10
C GLY A 28 15.49 -1.30 3.71
N ILE A 29 14.67 -1.24 2.69
CA ILE A 29 15.07 -1.33 1.28
C ILE A 29 15.00 0.06 0.66
N VAL A 30 16.10 0.51 0.06
CA VAL A 30 16.14 1.75 -0.75
C VAL A 30 16.44 1.33 -2.18
N PRO A 31 15.42 0.99 -2.97
CA PRO A 31 15.61 0.50 -4.33
C PRO A 31 16.06 1.63 -5.26
N HIS A 32 16.71 1.26 -6.36
CA HIS A 32 17.11 2.19 -7.43
C HIS A 32 16.83 1.59 -8.80
N GLY A 33 16.32 2.41 -9.73
CA GLY A 33 16.00 1.98 -11.09
C GLY A 33 15.02 0.80 -11.09
N HIS A 34 15.32 -0.23 -11.84
CA HIS A 34 14.45 -1.40 -11.97
C HIS A 34 14.18 -2.16 -10.68
N LEU A 35 14.95 -1.94 -9.61
CA LEU A 35 14.69 -2.58 -8.31
C LEU A 35 13.42 -2.08 -7.63
N HIS A 36 12.87 -0.94 -8.06
CA HIS A 36 11.54 -0.48 -7.60
C HIS A 36 10.42 -1.46 -7.97
N TYR A 37 10.61 -2.28 -9.01
CA TYR A 37 9.63 -3.28 -9.46
C TYR A 37 9.80 -4.65 -8.83
N VAL A 38 10.85 -4.82 -8.03
CA VAL A 38 11.15 -6.09 -7.38
C VAL A 38 10.50 -6.12 -6.00
N SER A 39 9.63 -7.11 -5.78
CA SER A 39 9.20 -7.43 -4.42
C SER A 39 10.30 -8.21 -3.71
N PHE A 40 11.02 -7.53 -2.83
CA PHE A 40 12.03 -8.19 -2.00
C PHE A 40 11.41 -9.24 -1.06
N ALA A 41 10.14 -9.09 -0.71
CA ALA A 41 9.42 -10.09 0.08
C ALA A 41 9.44 -11.49 -0.55
N SER A 42 9.43 -11.57 -1.89
CA SER A 42 9.41 -12.81 -2.65
C SER A 42 10.80 -13.34 -3.03
N LEU A 43 11.89 -12.74 -2.59
CA LEU A 43 13.23 -13.27 -2.85
C LEU A 43 13.44 -14.58 -2.07
N PHE A 44 13.86 -15.63 -2.78
CA PHE A 44 13.93 -17.00 -2.28
C PHE A 44 15.37 -17.50 -2.20
N ASP A 45 15.80 -18.04 -1.07
CA ASP A 45 17.17 -18.55 -0.89
C ASP A 45 17.33 -20.03 -1.23
N GLY A 46 16.24 -20.70 -1.59
CA GLY A 46 16.17 -22.15 -1.82
C GLY A 46 15.45 -22.92 -0.72
N GLU A 47 15.20 -22.29 0.44
CA GLU A 47 14.49 -22.86 1.57
C GLU A 47 13.30 -21.99 2.00
N SER A 48 13.49 -20.66 2.01
CA SER A 48 12.50 -19.70 2.49
C SER A 48 12.55 -18.40 1.69
N TYR A 49 11.44 -17.64 1.71
CA TYR A 49 11.38 -16.29 1.19
C TYR A 49 11.93 -15.29 2.21
N LEU A 50 12.47 -14.17 1.74
CA LEU A 50 13.06 -13.14 2.61
C LEU A 50 12.08 -12.64 3.67
N VAL A 51 10.79 -12.49 3.32
CA VAL A 51 9.73 -12.08 4.25
C VAL A 51 9.51 -13.08 5.39
N GLU A 52 9.85 -14.35 5.21
CA GLU A 52 9.71 -15.35 6.28
C GLU A 52 10.72 -15.12 7.41
N ARG A 53 11.85 -14.48 7.09
CA ARG A 53 12.92 -14.18 8.05
C ARG A 53 12.84 -12.76 8.60
N HIS A 54 12.45 -11.79 7.75
CA HIS A 54 12.52 -10.37 8.10
C HIS A 54 11.25 -9.61 7.70
N PRO A 55 10.69 -8.77 8.59
CA PRO A 55 9.78 -7.71 8.19
C PRO A 55 10.51 -6.71 7.29
N LEU A 56 9.84 -6.24 6.25
CA LEU A 56 10.43 -5.34 5.26
C LEU A 56 9.70 -4.00 5.23
N PHE A 57 10.43 -2.93 4.95
CA PHE A 57 9.88 -1.66 4.54
C PHE A 57 10.76 -1.01 3.46
N TYR A 58 10.18 -0.07 2.74
CA TYR A 58 10.83 0.61 1.63
C TYR A 58 10.96 2.09 1.90
N SER A 59 11.94 2.74 1.26
CA SER A 59 12.05 4.18 1.23
C SER A 59 12.49 4.65 -0.14
N PRO A 60 11.93 5.76 -0.67
CA PRO A 60 12.40 6.34 -1.93
C PRO A 60 13.87 6.76 -1.90
N SER A 61 14.37 7.15 -0.73
CA SER A 61 15.80 7.45 -0.50
C SER A 61 16.13 7.40 0.98
N ALA A 62 17.43 7.25 1.30
CA ALA A 62 17.90 7.32 2.68
C ALA A 62 17.63 8.69 3.34
N SER A 63 17.60 9.77 2.56
CA SER A 63 17.26 11.11 3.06
C SER A 63 15.79 11.22 3.47
N VAL A 64 14.87 10.59 2.74
CA VAL A 64 13.44 10.57 3.07
C VAL A 64 13.19 9.85 4.40
N LEU A 65 13.94 8.79 4.72
CA LEU A 65 13.85 8.10 6.01
C LEU A 65 14.00 9.06 7.20
N LYS A 66 14.90 10.03 7.09
CA LYS A 66 15.09 11.02 8.15
C LYS A 66 13.80 11.80 8.44
N PHE A 67 13.07 12.19 7.41
CA PHE A 67 11.81 12.93 7.54
C PHE A 67 10.68 12.06 8.08
N THR A 68 10.53 10.83 7.56
CA THR A 68 9.48 9.91 8.00
C THR A 68 9.67 9.48 9.46
N PHE A 69 10.93 9.33 9.93
CA PHE A 69 11.24 8.93 11.31
C PHE A 69 11.31 10.06 12.32
N GLN A 70 11.33 11.32 11.90
CA GLN A 70 11.41 12.47 12.82
C GLN A 70 10.17 12.67 13.67
N ARG A 71 9.02 12.21 13.22
CA ARG A 71 7.79 12.29 14.02
C ARG A 71 7.81 11.20 15.10
N LYS A 72 7.50 11.62 16.35
CA LYS A 72 7.28 10.65 17.42
C LYS A 72 6.04 9.83 17.07
N TYR A 73 6.25 8.54 16.91
CA TYR A 73 5.15 7.60 16.81
C TYR A 73 4.54 7.44 18.21
N GLU A 74 3.35 7.94 18.38
CA GLU A 74 2.55 7.69 19.58
C GLU A 74 1.29 6.95 19.12
N LYS A 75 1.21 5.65 19.45
CA LYS A 75 -0.03 4.89 19.24
C LYS A 75 -1.09 5.49 20.15
N SER A 76 -1.98 6.29 19.59
CA SER A 76 -3.09 6.86 20.34
C SER A 76 -4.24 5.83 20.39
N PRO A 77 -4.89 5.64 21.55
CA PRO A 77 -6.12 4.86 21.60
C PRO A 77 -7.29 5.52 20.84
N ASP A 78 -7.12 6.80 20.48
CA ASP A 78 -8.13 7.63 19.79
C ASP A 78 -7.85 7.81 18.29
N VAL A 79 -7.29 6.77 17.64
CA VAL A 79 -7.02 6.81 16.19
C VAL A 79 -8.33 6.93 15.41
N LYS A 80 -8.42 7.98 14.60
CA LYS A 80 -9.50 8.17 13.62
C LYS A 80 -9.12 7.49 12.31
N VAL A 81 -9.97 6.60 11.83
CA VAL A 81 -9.77 5.85 10.58
C VAL A 81 -10.78 6.29 9.54
N LEU A 82 -10.32 6.49 8.31
CA LEU A 82 -11.15 6.56 7.12
C LEU A 82 -10.97 5.29 6.32
N ALA A 83 -12.06 4.62 5.96
CA ALA A 83 -12.06 3.54 4.99
C ALA A 83 -13.00 3.87 3.84
N LEU A 84 -12.45 3.96 2.63
CA LEU A 84 -13.15 4.21 1.40
C LEU A 84 -13.04 2.96 0.52
N GLY A 85 -14.20 2.43 0.08
CA GLY A 85 -14.23 1.23 -0.75
C GLY A 85 -15.36 1.23 -1.76
N ASN A 86 -15.08 0.71 -2.96
CA ASN A 86 -16.06 0.56 -4.03
C ASN A 86 -16.85 1.86 -4.32
N PRO A 87 -16.18 2.97 -4.72
CA PRO A 87 -16.86 4.20 -5.11
C PRO A 87 -17.74 3.95 -6.34
N ASP A 88 -18.91 4.59 -6.40
CA ASP A 88 -19.80 4.54 -7.56
C ASP A 88 -19.20 5.34 -8.72
N LEU A 89 -18.76 4.66 -9.76
CA LEU A 89 -18.20 5.26 -10.98
C LEU A 89 -19.24 5.46 -12.08
N GLY A 90 -20.52 5.17 -11.80
CA GLY A 90 -21.62 5.31 -12.75
C GLY A 90 -21.71 4.20 -13.80
N ASP A 91 -20.92 3.14 -13.67
CA ASP A 91 -20.95 1.96 -14.54
C ASP A 91 -20.72 0.69 -13.72
N PHE A 92 -21.68 -0.23 -13.77
CA PHE A 92 -21.65 -1.53 -13.07
C PHE A 92 -20.41 -2.38 -13.37
N ASN A 93 -19.81 -2.23 -14.53
CA ASN A 93 -18.59 -2.96 -14.89
C ASN A 93 -17.37 -2.57 -14.03
N TYR A 94 -17.42 -1.45 -13.34
CA TYR A 94 -16.36 -0.97 -12.45
C TYR A 94 -16.66 -1.22 -10.97
N GLU A 95 -17.72 -1.95 -10.64
CA GLU A 95 -17.99 -2.31 -9.25
C GLU A 95 -16.91 -3.23 -8.67
N LEU A 96 -16.53 -2.95 -7.42
CA LEU A 96 -15.55 -3.69 -6.64
C LEU A 96 -16.16 -4.17 -5.31
N PRO A 97 -17.08 -5.17 -5.32
CA PRO A 97 -17.77 -5.60 -4.10
C PRO A 97 -16.81 -6.08 -3.00
N LEU A 98 -15.66 -6.67 -3.35
CA LEU A 98 -14.66 -7.08 -2.38
C LEU A 98 -13.90 -5.91 -1.77
N ALA A 99 -13.72 -4.80 -2.49
CA ALA A 99 -13.16 -3.56 -1.94
C ALA A 99 -14.09 -2.92 -0.90
N GLU A 100 -15.41 -3.04 -1.10
CA GLU A 100 -16.37 -2.61 -0.08
C GLU A 100 -16.28 -3.48 1.18
N LEU A 101 -16.24 -4.80 1.03
CA LEU A 101 -16.06 -5.73 2.15
C LEU A 101 -14.72 -5.51 2.87
N GLU A 102 -13.68 -5.21 2.13
CA GLU A 102 -12.36 -4.86 2.65
C GLU A 102 -12.45 -3.62 3.56
N ALA A 103 -13.00 -2.51 3.07
CA ALA A 103 -13.22 -1.30 3.85
C ALA A 103 -14.10 -1.55 5.09
N GLN A 104 -15.19 -2.29 4.94
CA GLN A 104 -16.07 -2.63 6.05
C GLN A 104 -15.42 -3.53 7.11
N SER A 105 -14.45 -4.36 6.73
CA SER A 105 -13.78 -5.28 7.66
C SER A 105 -12.93 -4.57 8.72
N ILE A 106 -12.43 -3.37 8.41
CA ILE A 106 -11.53 -2.58 9.28
C ILE A 106 -12.24 -2.15 10.58
N LYS A 107 -13.56 -2.00 10.56
CA LYS A 107 -14.35 -1.59 11.74
C LYS A 107 -14.21 -2.53 12.95
N TRP A 108 -13.84 -3.79 12.73
CA TRP A 108 -13.70 -4.75 13.82
C TRP A 108 -12.45 -4.49 14.66
N ASP A 109 -11.46 -3.83 14.09
CA ASP A 109 -10.18 -3.55 14.72
C ASP A 109 -10.07 -2.08 15.17
N PHE A 110 -10.87 -1.17 14.55
CA PHE A 110 -10.86 0.27 14.82
C PHE A 110 -12.29 0.80 15.02
N PRO A 111 -12.73 1.04 16.27
CA PRO A 111 -14.11 1.46 16.55
C PRO A 111 -14.42 2.90 16.10
N LYS A 112 -13.41 3.77 15.97
CA LYS A 112 -13.56 5.15 15.49
C LYS A 112 -13.23 5.23 14.01
N ILE A 113 -14.14 4.73 13.18
CA ILE A 113 -13.96 4.64 11.72
C ILE A 113 -15.15 5.25 10.99
N ASP A 114 -14.85 6.07 10.00
CA ASP A 114 -15.79 6.50 8.98
C ASP A 114 -15.61 5.62 7.73
N ILE A 115 -16.71 5.01 7.29
CA ILE A 115 -16.72 4.13 6.11
C ILE A 115 -17.54 4.79 5.01
N LEU A 116 -16.92 5.02 3.87
CA LEU A 116 -17.54 5.60 2.68
C LEU A 116 -17.54 4.58 1.54
N THR A 117 -18.70 4.30 0.99
CA THR A 117 -18.88 3.37 -0.12
C THR A 117 -19.88 3.94 -1.13
N GLY A 118 -19.86 3.46 -2.36
CA GLY A 118 -20.78 3.88 -3.42
C GLY A 118 -20.71 5.37 -3.69
N ASP A 119 -21.88 6.00 -3.76
CA ASP A 119 -22.08 7.43 -4.06
C ASP A 119 -21.55 8.39 -2.97
N ARG A 120 -21.29 7.88 -1.76
CA ARG A 120 -20.71 8.67 -0.66
C ARG A 120 -19.19 8.77 -0.73
N ALA A 121 -18.55 7.89 -1.47
CA ALA A 121 -17.09 7.84 -1.63
C ALA A 121 -16.60 8.87 -2.64
N THR A 122 -16.98 10.16 -2.45
CA THR A 122 -16.71 11.23 -3.40
C THR A 122 -15.33 11.86 -3.20
N GLU A 123 -14.79 12.35 -4.28
CA GLU A 123 -13.54 13.11 -4.29
C GLU A 123 -13.65 14.41 -3.46
N SER A 124 -14.72 15.17 -3.61
CA SER A 124 -14.95 16.39 -2.83
C SER A 124 -14.99 16.15 -1.33
N TRP A 125 -15.53 14.99 -0.90
CA TRP A 125 -15.55 14.63 0.51
C TRP A 125 -14.11 14.34 1.00
N LEU A 126 -13.36 13.56 0.22
CA LEU A 126 -11.98 13.23 0.55
C LEU A 126 -11.11 14.49 0.64
N HIS A 127 -11.19 15.40 -0.33
CA HIS A 127 -10.47 16.68 -0.30
C HIS A 127 -10.70 17.49 0.98
N ARG A 128 -11.93 17.54 1.46
CA ARG A 128 -12.29 18.33 2.64
C ARG A 128 -11.85 17.70 3.96
N HIS A 129 -11.77 16.38 4.02
CA HIS A 129 -11.67 15.66 5.30
C HIS A 129 -10.41 14.79 5.43
N ILE A 130 -9.62 14.61 4.39
CA ILE A 130 -8.45 13.70 4.40
C ILE A 130 -7.46 14.04 5.52
N GLY A 131 -7.32 15.30 5.90
CA GLY A 131 -6.43 15.77 6.96
C GLY A 131 -6.88 15.42 8.39
N ASP A 132 -8.12 14.95 8.57
CA ASP A 132 -8.73 14.67 9.88
C ASP A 132 -8.41 13.27 10.41
N TYR A 133 -7.77 12.41 9.59
CA TYR A 133 -7.58 10.99 9.88
C TYR A 133 -6.12 10.61 10.05
N GLN A 134 -5.87 9.71 11.00
CA GLN A 134 -4.55 9.13 11.24
C GLN A 134 -4.29 7.88 10.39
N ILE A 135 -5.35 7.15 10.05
CA ILE A 135 -5.28 5.99 9.14
C ILE A 135 -6.28 6.23 8.02
N ILE A 136 -5.82 6.09 6.80
CA ILE A 136 -6.65 6.23 5.60
C ILE A 136 -6.49 4.97 4.77
N HIS A 137 -7.61 4.35 4.41
CA HIS A 137 -7.66 3.19 3.54
C HIS A 137 -8.53 3.53 2.33
N ILE A 138 -7.96 3.39 1.13
CA ILE A 138 -8.64 3.65 -0.14
C ILE A 138 -8.58 2.38 -0.99
N ALA A 139 -9.72 1.73 -1.17
CA ALA A 139 -9.90 0.56 -2.03
C ALA A 139 -10.77 0.94 -3.23
N SER A 140 -10.12 1.25 -4.34
CA SER A 140 -10.76 1.73 -5.57
C SER A 140 -10.00 1.28 -6.81
N HIS A 141 -10.48 1.67 -7.99
CA HIS A 141 -9.69 1.59 -9.22
C HIS A 141 -8.62 2.67 -9.24
N GLY A 142 -7.46 2.33 -9.84
CA GLY A 142 -6.41 3.28 -10.19
C GLY A 142 -6.28 3.38 -11.70
N GLU A 143 -6.06 4.57 -12.20
CA GLU A 143 -5.68 4.83 -13.59
C GLU A 143 -4.31 5.48 -13.62
N PHE A 144 -3.40 4.91 -14.42
CA PHE A 144 -2.04 5.37 -14.53
C PHE A 144 -1.79 5.98 -15.91
N ASP A 145 -1.29 7.22 -15.92
CA ASP A 145 -0.86 7.89 -17.13
C ASP A 145 0.67 7.78 -17.26
N PRO A 146 1.18 6.90 -18.15
CA PRO A 146 2.62 6.70 -18.32
C PRO A 146 3.32 7.88 -19.01
N ILE A 147 2.57 8.76 -19.67
CA ILE A 147 3.11 9.93 -20.37
C ILE A 147 3.23 11.11 -19.40
N ASN A 148 2.21 11.25 -18.53
CA ASN A 148 2.15 12.33 -17.56
C ASN A 148 1.73 11.84 -16.18
N PRO A 149 2.66 11.30 -15.38
CA PRO A 149 2.36 10.65 -14.09
C PRO A 149 1.63 11.53 -13.08
N LEU A 150 1.63 12.86 -13.25
CA LEU A 150 0.88 13.78 -12.39
C LEU A 150 -0.64 13.67 -12.56
N PHE A 151 -1.11 13.12 -13.67
CA PHE A 151 -2.52 12.86 -13.94
C PHE A 151 -2.92 11.40 -13.64
N SER A 152 -2.01 10.57 -13.17
CA SER A 152 -2.38 9.28 -12.59
C SER A 152 -3.32 9.51 -11.42
N SER A 153 -4.38 8.72 -11.28
CA SER A 153 -5.47 9.00 -10.34
C SER A 153 -6.01 7.74 -9.66
N LEU A 154 -6.59 7.94 -8.48
CA LEU A 154 -7.52 7.00 -7.87
C LEU A 154 -8.93 7.40 -8.29
N LYS A 155 -9.76 6.43 -8.70
CA LYS A 155 -11.13 6.69 -9.12
C LYS A 155 -12.05 6.74 -7.92
N LEU A 156 -12.74 7.85 -7.75
CA LEU A 156 -13.73 8.12 -6.71
C LEU A 156 -15.07 8.42 -7.32
N ALA A 157 -16.11 8.46 -6.52
CA ALA A 157 -17.41 8.91 -7.01
C ALA A 157 -17.35 10.40 -7.36
N LYS A 158 -17.78 10.75 -8.55
CA LYS A 158 -17.91 12.15 -8.98
C LYS A 158 -19.07 12.84 -8.29
N ASP A 159 -18.98 14.14 -8.13
CA ASP A 159 -20.09 14.97 -7.68
C ASP A 159 -20.17 16.28 -8.48
N GLN A 160 -20.91 17.27 -7.99
CA GLN A 160 -21.10 18.54 -8.70
C GLN A 160 -19.82 19.41 -8.76
N ASN A 161 -18.85 19.14 -7.90
CA ASN A 161 -17.66 19.98 -7.74
C ASN A 161 -16.39 19.32 -8.28
N GLN A 162 -16.36 17.97 -8.37
CA GLN A 162 -15.19 17.18 -8.73
C GLN A 162 -15.57 16.05 -9.69
N ASP A 163 -14.64 15.69 -10.55
CA ASP A 163 -14.86 14.74 -11.66
C ASP A 163 -14.69 13.27 -11.26
N GLY A 164 -14.19 13.00 -10.04
CA GLY A 164 -13.95 11.67 -9.51
C GLY A 164 -12.55 11.13 -9.80
N ASN A 165 -11.67 11.95 -10.38
CA ASN A 165 -10.27 11.57 -10.63
C ASN A 165 -9.36 12.20 -9.58
N PHE A 166 -9.15 11.54 -8.46
CA PHE A 166 -8.26 12.02 -7.43
C PHE A 166 -6.79 11.87 -7.87
N GLU A 167 -6.26 12.93 -8.47
CA GLU A 167 -4.99 12.93 -9.19
C GLU A 167 -3.77 13.13 -8.28
N VAL A 168 -2.61 12.64 -8.74
CA VAL A 168 -1.31 12.83 -8.05
C VAL A 168 -1.02 14.31 -7.81
N ASN A 169 -1.30 15.20 -8.78
CA ASN A 169 -1.07 16.64 -8.65
C ASN A 169 -1.91 17.26 -7.53
N GLU A 170 -3.12 16.77 -7.30
CA GLU A 170 -4.01 17.23 -6.24
C GLU A 170 -3.50 16.80 -4.87
N VAL A 171 -3.05 15.54 -4.75
CA VAL A 171 -2.46 15.01 -3.52
C VAL A 171 -1.28 15.87 -3.06
N PHE A 172 -0.43 16.37 -3.97
CA PHE A 172 0.67 17.27 -3.63
C PHE A 172 0.21 18.58 -2.96
N SER A 173 -1.01 19.03 -3.21
CA SER A 173 -1.56 20.26 -2.65
C SER A 173 -2.22 20.07 -1.27
N LEU A 174 -2.44 18.83 -0.85
CA LEU A 174 -3.13 18.49 0.39
C LEU A 174 -2.19 18.49 1.60
N LYS A 175 -2.80 18.59 2.78
CA LYS A 175 -2.13 18.35 4.08
C LYS A 175 -2.70 17.07 4.66
N VAL A 176 -1.95 16.00 4.54
CA VAL A 176 -2.32 14.67 5.02
C VAL A 176 -1.46 14.34 6.24
N ASN A 177 -2.03 14.39 7.44
CA ASN A 177 -1.31 14.08 8.68
C ASN A 177 -1.48 12.60 9.10
N ALA A 178 -1.65 11.72 8.12
CA ALA A 178 -1.87 10.32 8.39
C ALA A 178 -0.58 9.59 8.78
N ASP A 179 -0.68 8.71 9.77
CA ASP A 179 0.38 7.76 10.10
C ASP A 179 0.48 6.67 9.02
N LEU A 180 -0.67 6.28 8.47
CA LEU A 180 -0.74 5.25 7.42
C LEU A 180 -1.79 5.62 6.36
N VAL A 181 -1.38 5.54 5.10
CA VAL A 181 -2.29 5.50 3.95
C VAL A 181 -2.16 4.14 3.27
N THR A 182 -3.27 3.42 3.13
CA THR A 182 -3.33 2.18 2.38
C THR A 182 -4.00 2.42 1.04
N LEU A 183 -3.29 2.12 -0.03
CA LEU A 183 -3.77 2.22 -1.41
C LEU A 183 -4.01 0.80 -1.93
N SER A 184 -5.21 0.30 -1.73
CA SER A 184 -5.69 -0.97 -2.26
C SER A 184 -6.32 -0.73 -3.64
N ALA A 185 -5.51 -0.19 -4.56
CA ALA A 185 -5.89 0.08 -5.92
C ALA A 185 -5.14 -0.86 -6.84
N CYS A 186 -5.89 -1.69 -7.57
CA CYS A 186 -5.31 -2.54 -8.59
C CYS A 186 -5.34 -1.80 -9.94
N GLN A 187 -4.30 -2.04 -10.74
CA GLN A 187 -4.27 -1.54 -12.11
C GLN A 187 -5.39 -2.19 -12.91
N THR A 188 -6.40 -1.42 -13.30
CA THR A 188 -7.37 -1.86 -14.32
C THR A 188 -6.65 -1.87 -15.65
N GLY A 189 -6.55 -3.04 -16.27
CA GLY A 189 -5.74 -3.31 -17.45
C GLY A 189 -6.17 -2.60 -18.75
N LEU A 190 -6.06 -1.29 -18.76
CA LEU A 190 -6.13 -0.45 -19.95
C LEU A 190 -4.75 0.17 -20.21
N GLY A 191 -3.75 -0.69 -20.45
CA GLY A 191 -2.43 -0.24 -20.86
C GLY A 191 -1.35 -1.25 -20.52
N GLN A 192 -0.34 -1.35 -21.35
CA GLN A 192 0.85 -2.13 -21.08
C GLN A 192 1.46 -1.65 -19.77
N ILE A 193 1.89 -2.59 -18.93
CA ILE A 193 2.69 -2.32 -17.74
C ILE A 193 3.95 -1.57 -18.17
N THR A 194 3.90 -0.27 -18.16
CA THR A 194 5.04 0.61 -18.32
C THR A 194 5.37 1.17 -16.93
N GLY A 195 6.02 0.35 -16.16
CA GLY A 195 6.90 0.71 -15.07
C GLY A 195 6.26 1.25 -13.80
N GLY A 196 6.55 0.67 -12.64
CA GLY A 196 6.21 1.09 -11.28
C GLY A 196 6.55 2.53 -10.85
N ASP A 197 6.93 3.41 -11.77
CA ASP A 197 7.11 4.84 -11.51
C ASP A 197 5.78 5.53 -11.13
N GLU A 198 4.64 5.01 -11.58
CA GLU A 198 3.33 5.58 -11.28
C GLU A 198 2.91 5.35 -9.82
N LEU A 199 3.05 4.12 -9.31
CA LEU A 199 2.87 3.84 -7.88
C LEU A 199 3.87 4.63 -7.04
N VAL A 200 5.11 4.79 -7.53
CA VAL A 200 6.10 5.67 -6.92
C VAL A 200 5.61 7.12 -6.96
N GLY A 201 4.88 7.57 -7.98
CA GLY A 201 4.25 8.88 -8.08
C GLY A 201 3.26 9.14 -6.94
N LEU A 202 2.24 8.29 -6.75
CA LEU A 202 1.26 8.39 -5.66
C LEU A 202 1.92 8.29 -4.28
N ASN A 203 2.81 7.32 -4.08
CA ASN A 203 3.52 7.16 -2.81
C ASN A 203 4.33 8.44 -2.47
N ARG A 204 5.03 9.01 -3.44
CA ARG A 204 5.78 10.25 -3.23
C ARG A 204 4.87 11.43 -2.91
N ALA A 205 3.73 11.55 -3.60
CA ALA A 205 2.77 12.62 -3.37
C ALA A 205 2.20 12.56 -1.95
N PHE A 206 1.78 11.39 -1.47
CA PHE A 206 1.28 11.23 -0.11
C PHE A 206 2.36 11.48 0.96
N ILE A 207 3.60 11.03 0.76
CA ILE A 207 4.72 11.34 1.68
C ILE A 207 4.94 12.87 1.71
N TYR A 208 4.95 13.54 0.56
CA TYR A 208 5.09 14.98 0.47
C TYR A 208 3.93 15.71 1.17
N ALA A 209 2.70 15.22 1.01
CA ALA A 209 1.52 15.74 1.69
C ALA A 209 1.54 15.55 3.21
N GLY A 210 2.49 14.77 3.75
CA GLY A 210 2.72 14.63 5.19
C GLY A 210 2.41 13.25 5.77
N THR A 211 2.09 12.25 4.94
CA THR A 211 1.89 10.86 5.36
C THR A 211 3.22 10.23 5.79
N HIS A 212 3.21 9.45 6.89
CA HIS A 212 4.42 8.77 7.38
C HIS A 212 4.70 7.46 6.66
N SER A 213 3.65 6.72 6.34
CA SER A 213 3.76 5.39 5.76
C SER A 213 2.66 5.13 4.74
N ILE A 214 3.01 4.41 3.70
CA ILE A 214 2.08 4.02 2.65
C ILE A 214 2.19 2.52 2.45
N LEU A 215 1.05 1.85 2.49
CA LEU A 215 0.90 0.46 2.09
C LEU A 215 0.27 0.45 0.69
N SER A 216 0.99 -0.04 -0.31
CA SER A 216 0.52 -0.07 -1.70
C SER A 216 0.97 -1.33 -2.41
N SER A 217 0.29 -1.71 -3.49
CA SER A 217 0.63 -2.90 -4.27
C SER A 217 1.51 -2.56 -5.49
N LEU A 218 2.48 -3.44 -5.80
CA LEU A 218 3.36 -3.33 -6.97
C LEU A 218 2.71 -3.83 -8.27
N TRP A 219 1.70 -4.70 -8.16
CA TRP A 219 0.97 -5.27 -9.29
C TRP A 219 -0.47 -5.55 -8.91
N ARG A 220 -1.28 -5.87 -9.91
CA ARG A 220 -2.65 -6.30 -9.67
C ARG A 220 -2.66 -7.63 -8.91
N VAL A 221 -3.12 -7.59 -7.67
CA VAL A 221 -3.31 -8.76 -6.80
C VAL A 221 -4.77 -9.22 -6.92
N SER A 222 -5.03 -10.50 -6.69
CA SER A 222 -6.41 -11.01 -6.64
C SER A 222 -7.19 -10.34 -5.52
N ASP A 223 -8.42 -9.91 -5.80
CA ASP A 223 -9.29 -9.21 -4.84
C ASP A 223 -9.52 -10.05 -3.58
N VAL A 224 -9.67 -11.37 -3.72
CA VAL A 224 -9.85 -12.28 -2.58
C VAL A 224 -8.61 -12.31 -1.67
N SER A 225 -7.42 -12.47 -2.26
CA SER A 225 -6.18 -12.49 -1.48
C SER A 225 -5.85 -11.12 -0.88
N THR A 226 -6.22 -10.04 -1.56
CA THR A 226 -6.11 -8.66 -1.07
C THR A 226 -6.99 -8.46 0.16
N ALA A 227 -8.27 -8.79 0.09
CA ALA A 227 -9.18 -8.67 1.23
C ALA A 227 -8.71 -9.47 2.47
N ILE A 228 -8.15 -10.67 2.25
CA ILE A 228 -7.56 -11.48 3.32
C ILE A 228 -6.32 -10.78 3.89
N LEU A 229 -5.41 -10.29 3.03
CA LEU A 229 -4.18 -9.60 3.44
C LEU A 229 -4.50 -8.35 4.28
N ILE A 230 -5.38 -7.50 3.78
CA ILE A 230 -5.76 -6.23 4.44
C ILE A 230 -6.42 -6.50 5.79
N LYS A 231 -7.35 -7.45 5.86
CA LYS A 231 -7.97 -7.87 7.12
C LYS A 231 -6.92 -8.30 8.16
N HIS A 232 -5.97 -9.15 7.77
CA HIS A 232 -4.91 -9.61 8.66
C HIS A 232 -3.92 -8.50 8.99
N PHE A 233 -3.62 -7.61 8.05
CA PHE A 233 -2.76 -6.47 8.29
C PHE A 233 -3.32 -5.55 9.38
N TYR A 234 -4.55 -5.07 9.25
CA TYR A 234 -5.16 -4.17 10.23
C TYR A 234 -5.34 -4.83 11.60
N ARG A 235 -5.75 -6.09 11.65
CA ARG A 235 -5.84 -6.85 12.89
C ARG A 235 -4.50 -6.96 13.63
N ASN A 236 -3.41 -7.21 12.91
CA ASN A 236 -2.07 -7.25 13.50
C ASN A 236 -1.57 -5.85 13.88
N TYR A 237 -1.96 -4.82 13.10
CA TYR A 237 -1.52 -3.44 13.32
C TYR A 237 -2.02 -2.86 14.64
N VAL A 238 -3.08 -3.37 15.22
CA VAL A 238 -3.54 -2.98 16.57
C VAL A 238 -2.42 -3.12 17.61
N ASP A 239 -1.67 -4.22 17.58
CA ASP A 239 -0.69 -4.57 18.62
C ASP A 239 0.77 -4.56 18.14
N ARG A 240 1.01 -4.49 16.84
CA ARG A 240 2.34 -4.60 16.22
C ARG A 240 2.71 -3.32 15.46
N ASN A 241 3.97 -3.21 15.06
CA ASN A 241 4.38 -2.20 14.09
C ASN A 241 3.92 -2.57 12.67
N LYS A 242 3.92 -1.58 11.76
CA LYS A 242 3.40 -1.73 10.39
C LYS A 242 4.11 -2.81 9.58
N SER A 243 5.46 -2.87 9.66
CA SER A 243 6.23 -3.85 8.87
C SER A 243 6.00 -5.29 9.33
N GLU A 244 5.91 -5.53 10.65
CA GLU A 244 5.59 -6.86 11.17
C GLU A 244 4.14 -7.23 10.89
N SER A 245 3.22 -6.26 10.94
CA SER A 245 1.81 -6.46 10.60
C SER A 245 1.64 -6.90 9.15
N LEU A 246 2.38 -6.26 8.22
CA LEU A 246 2.39 -6.66 6.81
C LEU A 246 3.00 -8.05 6.63
N ARG A 247 4.14 -8.31 7.26
CA ARG A 247 4.78 -9.62 7.23
C ARG A 247 3.83 -10.73 7.66
N GLN A 248 3.16 -10.58 8.79
CA GLN A 248 2.21 -11.57 9.29
C GLN A 248 1.02 -11.77 8.35
N ALA A 249 0.51 -10.68 7.75
CA ALA A 249 -0.56 -10.76 6.77
C ALA A 249 -0.11 -11.50 5.49
N GLN A 250 1.09 -11.22 4.99
CA GLN A 250 1.67 -11.89 3.84
C GLN A 250 1.87 -13.40 4.10
N LEU A 251 2.37 -13.77 5.27
CA LEU A 251 2.53 -15.17 5.67
C LEU A 251 1.20 -15.90 5.78
N GLN A 252 0.17 -15.23 6.30
CA GLN A 252 -1.18 -15.80 6.37
C GLN A 252 -1.76 -16.06 4.98
N VAL A 253 -1.62 -15.10 4.05
CA VAL A 253 -2.07 -15.31 2.65
C VAL A 253 -1.25 -16.41 1.98
N LYS A 254 0.08 -16.45 2.19
CA LYS A 254 0.97 -17.50 1.65
C LYS A 254 0.52 -18.91 2.05
N THR A 255 0.01 -19.08 3.27
CA THR A 255 -0.51 -20.39 3.74
C THR A 255 -1.70 -20.87 2.91
N LEU A 256 -2.55 -19.95 2.45
CA LEU A 256 -3.74 -20.25 1.65
C LEU A 256 -3.44 -20.29 0.15
N TYR A 257 -2.57 -19.40 -0.29
CA TYR A 257 -2.18 -19.19 -1.68
C TYR A 257 -0.65 -19.14 -1.79
N PRO A 258 0.04 -20.27 -1.97
CA PRO A 258 1.51 -20.35 -1.89
C PRO A 258 2.25 -19.50 -2.95
N HIS A 259 1.65 -19.24 -4.10
CA HIS A 259 2.32 -18.50 -5.17
C HIS A 259 2.50 -17.02 -4.81
N PRO A 260 3.71 -16.44 -4.96
CA PRO A 260 4.04 -15.07 -4.52
C PRO A 260 3.16 -13.97 -5.12
N SER A 261 2.56 -14.18 -6.28
CA SER A 261 1.64 -13.20 -6.89
C SER A 261 0.45 -12.83 -6.00
N TYR A 262 0.07 -13.68 -5.04
CA TYR A 262 -1.07 -13.46 -4.16
C TYR A 262 -0.73 -12.69 -2.88
N TRP A 263 0.53 -12.73 -2.41
CA TRP A 263 0.91 -12.19 -1.11
C TRP A 263 2.08 -11.20 -1.14
N ALA A 264 2.97 -11.29 -2.14
CA ALA A 264 4.18 -10.49 -2.18
C ALA A 264 3.99 -9.13 -2.87
N GLY A 265 2.79 -8.82 -3.35
CA GLY A 265 2.51 -7.59 -4.11
C GLY A 265 2.50 -6.32 -3.25
N PHE A 266 2.16 -6.42 -1.96
CA PHE A 266 2.07 -5.26 -1.09
C PHE A 266 3.41 -4.89 -0.48
N ASN A 267 3.73 -3.59 -0.54
CA ASN A 267 4.93 -3.00 0.05
C ASN A 267 4.56 -1.87 1.01
N LEU A 268 5.26 -1.82 2.14
CA LEU A 268 5.19 -0.70 3.08
C LEU A 268 6.32 0.29 2.77
N THR A 269 5.98 1.54 2.45
CA THR A 269 6.94 2.61 2.19
C THR A 269 6.87 3.65 3.30
N GLY A 270 8.01 4.08 3.85
CA GLY A 270 8.10 5.11 4.90
C GLY A 270 8.42 4.55 6.28
N ASP A 271 7.76 5.06 7.34
CA ASP A 271 7.99 4.64 8.72
C ASP A 271 7.40 3.26 9.00
N TYR A 272 8.24 2.32 9.33
CA TYR A 272 7.84 0.92 9.59
C TYR A 272 7.21 0.68 10.97
N ARG A 273 7.33 1.65 11.89
CA ARG A 273 6.90 1.55 13.30
C ARG A 273 5.40 1.62 13.48
#